data_3d0072d60f5ac331222201cb9a64cf31
#
_entry.id   3d0072d60f5ac331222201cb9a64cf31
#
_cell.length_a   1.000
_cell.length_b   1.000
_cell.length_c   1.000
_cell.angle_alpha   90.00
_cell.angle_beta   90.00
_cell.angle_gamma   90.00
#
_symmetry.space_group_name_H-M   'P 1'
#
loop_
_entity.id
_entity.type
_entity.pdbx_description
1 polymer ?
#
loop_
_entity_poly.entity_id
_entity_poly.type
_entity_poly.pdbx_seq_one_letter_code
_entity_poly.pdbx_strand_id
1 'polypeptide(L)'
;MAHINEKSRNRKSKARERIEKRKQRRDALTNIAGESLEKLPDINLAKTSGTLSTVLNVIRDGIWYFRKNLPLGLIAKVVGGFVLVVFAFFILTTIFSKNIGPGVSTMGIKLSGQSVEEATETLFTHWNENVTIDILLDGEVFEQVSPGDIGISLDAAATAESAKAVGLGGFPFGHELEPVITANYGDVQIYVLAIANEIWIPSYEAGYEWRDETLYSVRGTASRELDTDLSIDRIFENPLSVITTGSVELVTMSTPPEVVEADPYYADALAFVTGEFIIEGYDPFRDESQPWRTTRQEMASWLTVTDTGIAIQQDGLEDFVNTVNGQLDVDNWSRYLDPTDVYDAVSIALVNNETVANVRIRYADSTYSLQEGDWGLRLSRRLGLPFLYVNNANPGIDWTAVYAGDSIAVPSRDLVIPLDPIDNRRIVVDLDRRYLVAYENDEVVHHWPISIGMTDAPTNPGIYQILSQVDVAYGSSFSLCNENAECGQWEMDHFMGIYEVGVGLTNGFHGTVRLPNGGTLSRGSNQGATTFGCVMSDSDQAQILYEWAETGIVVELIASDFPPESELGRRAVEFISEQT
;
A
#
# COMPACT_ATOMS: atom_id res chain seq x y z
N MET A 1 -6.42 -12.18 -6.08
CA MET A 1 -6.80 -11.96 -7.50
C MET A 1 -8.22 -12.40 -7.88
N ALA A 2 -8.74 -13.54 -7.49
CA ALA A 2 -10.12 -13.93 -7.85
C ALA A 2 -11.21 -12.95 -7.35
N HIS A 3 -11.09 -12.37 -6.19
CA HIS A 3 -12.07 -11.43 -5.62
C HIS A 3 -12.08 -10.03 -6.26
N ILE A 4 -10.95 -9.59 -6.81
CA ILE A 4 -10.84 -8.29 -7.50
C ILE A 4 -11.46 -8.38 -8.89
N ASN A 5 -11.26 -9.51 -9.58
CA ASN A 5 -11.84 -9.75 -10.91
C ASN A 5 -13.37 -9.89 -10.91
N GLU A 6 -13.94 -10.38 -9.81
CA GLU A 6 -15.39 -10.53 -9.67
C GLU A 6 -16.08 -9.17 -9.39
N LYS A 7 -15.45 -8.28 -8.62
CA LYS A 7 -15.93 -6.90 -8.42
C LYS A 7 -15.85 -6.06 -9.70
N SER A 8 -14.80 -6.22 -10.50
CA SER A 8 -14.64 -5.53 -11.78
C SER A 8 -15.68 -6.01 -12.81
N ARG A 9 -15.93 -7.33 -12.93
CA ARG A 9 -16.97 -7.88 -13.79
C ARG A 9 -18.37 -7.42 -13.37
N ASN A 10 -18.65 -7.35 -12.08
CA ASN A 10 -19.96 -6.89 -11.57
C ASN A 10 -20.18 -5.39 -11.78
N ARG A 11 -19.15 -4.56 -11.75
CA ARG A 11 -19.24 -3.12 -12.08
C ARG A 11 -19.48 -2.90 -13.57
N LYS A 12 -18.78 -3.61 -14.47
CA LYS A 12 -19.02 -3.53 -15.92
C LYS A 12 -20.41 -4.02 -16.32
N SER A 13 -20.94 -5.03 -15.65
CA SER A 13 -22.32 -5.52 -15.86
C SER A 13 -23.37 -4.48 -15.42
N LYS A 14 -23.20 -3.85 -14.26
CA LYS A 14 -24.10 -2.78 -13.77
C LYS A 14 -24.04 -1.50 -14.62
N ALA A 15 -22.86 -1.16 -15.15
CA ALA A 15 -22.73 -0.03 -16.06
C ALA A 15 -23.45 -0.27 -17.39
N ARG A 16 -23.31 -1.47 -17.99
CA ARG A 16 -24.06 -1.84 -19.21
C ARG A 16 -25.57 -1.84 -18.98
N GLU A 17 -26.06 -2.34 -17.85
CA GLU A 17 -27.48 -2.34 -17.51
C GLU A 17 -28.05 -0.91 -17.35
N ARG A 18 -27.24 0.02 -16.79
CA ARG A 18 -27.63 1.44 -16.68
C ARG A 18 -27.69 2.12 -18.05
N ILE A 19 -26.75 1.83 -18.96
CA ILE A 19 -26.77 2.37 -20.33
C ILE A 19 -27.99 1.86 -21.10
N GLU A 20 -28.33 0.58 -20.94
CA GLU A 20 -29.48 -0.03 -21.61
C GLU A 20 -30.81 0.52 -21.09
N LYS A 21 -30.96 0.75 -19.78
CA LYS A 21 -32.12 1.42 -19.17
C LYS A 21 -32.24 2.89 -19.60
N ARG A 22 -31.14 3.60 -19.82
CA ARG A 22 -31.16 4.98 -20.34
C ARG A 22 -31.56 5.01 -21.82
N LYS A 23 -31.12 4.08 -22.63
CA LYS A 23 -31.53 3.95 -24.04
C LYS A 23 -33.01 3.68 -24.15
N GLN A 24 -33.56 2.76 -23.35
CA GLN A 24 -34.99 2.46 -23.30
C GLN A 24 -35.84 3.65 -22.83
N ARG A 25 -35.34 4.47 -21.87
CA ARG A 25 -36.03 5.72 -21.45
C ARG A 25 -36.02 6.78 -22.54
N ARG A 26 -34.95 6.93 -23.29
CA ARG A 26 -34.83 7.88 -24.39
C ARG A 26 -35.78 7.51 -25.55
N ASP A 27 -35.85 6.23 -25.88
CA ASP A 27 -36.74 5.72 -26.94
C ASP A 27 -38.23 5.83 -26.51
N ALA A 28 -38.53 5.69 -25.22
CA ALA A 28 -39.87 5.93 -24.67
C ALA A 28 -40.27 7.43 -24.73
N LEU A 29 -39.33 8.36 -24.46
CA LEU A 29 -39.59 9.80 -24.55
C LEU A 29 -39.77 10.28 -26.00
N THR A 30 -39.05 9.67 -26.96
CA THR A 30 -39.23 9.99 -28.40
C THR A 30 -40.60 9.53 -28.93
N ASN A 31 -41.12 8.41 -28.43
CA ASN A 31 -42.46 7.94 -28.79
C ASN A 31 -43.57 8.79 -28.17
N ILE A 32 -43.38 9.33 -26.96
CA ILE A 32 -44.37 10.24 -26.32
C ILE A 32 -44.43 11.59 -27.06
N ALA A 33 -43.27 12.09 -27.56
CA ALA A 33 -43.26 13.33 -28.36
C ALA A 33 -43.92 13.18 -29.73
N GLY A 34 -43.89 11.97 -30.33
CA GLY A 34 -44.55 11.66 -31.59
C GLY A 34 -46.07 11.61 -31.49
N GLU A 35 -46.61 11.09 -30.39
CA GLU A 35 -48.07 10.97 -30.19
C GLU A 35 -48.76 12.29 -29.81
N SER A 36 -48.01 13.28 -29.29
CA SER A 36 -48.58 14.57 -28.85
C SER A 36 -48.82 15.56 -30.00
N LEU A 37 -48.27 15.32 -31.19
CA LEU A 37 -48.43 16.19 -32.36
C LEU A 37 -49.63 15.84 -33.25
N GLU A 38 -50.30 14.73 -33.02
CA GLU A 38 -51.39 14.23 -33.87
C GLU A 38 -52.81 14.58 -33.35
N LYS A 39 -52.95 15.31 -32.23
CA LYS A 39 -54.22 15.69 -31.60
C LYS A 39 -54.43 17.19 -31.46
N LEU A 40 -54.22 17.95 -32.52
CA LEU A 40 -54.78 19.33 -32.58
C LEU A 40 -56.03 19.32 -33.44
N PRO A 41 -57.19 19.74 -32.92
CA PRO A 41 -58.42 19.82 -33.72
C PRO A 41 -58.29 20.96 -34.73
N ASP A 42 -58.63 20.65 -35.99
CA ASP A 42 -58.82 21.63 -37.07
C ASP A 42 -59.80 22.69 -36.65
N ILE A 43 -59.32 23.88 -36.31
CA ILE A 43 -60.16 25.04 -36.13
C ILE A 43 -60.42 25.66 -37.50
N ASN A 44 -61.62 25.41 -38.03
CA ASN A 44 -62.12 25.93 -39.29
C ASN A 44 -62.43 27.45 -39.16
N LEU A 45 -61.50 28.28 -39.67
CA LEU A 45 -61.53 29.75 -39.63
C LEU A 45 -62.45 30.38 -40.71
N ALA A 46 -63.62 29.82 -40.90
CA ALA A 46 -64.53 30.33 -41.85
C ALA A 46 -65.93 30.49 -41.25
N LYS A 47 -66.15 31.39 -40.29
CA LYS A 47 -67.41 32.02 -39.98
C LYS A 47 -67.35 33.02 -38.83
N THR A 48 -66.66 34.15 -38.97
CA THR A 48 -66.88 35.34 -38.15
C THR A 48 -66.30 36.59 -38.87
N SER A 49 -66.72 36.81 -40.09
CA SER A 49 -66.36 38.01 -40.84
C SER A 49 -67.31 39.19 -40.71
N GLY A 50 -68.27 39.09 -39.78
CA GLY A 50 -69.29 40.11 -39.66
C GLY A 50 -69.13 41.18 -38.57
N THR A 51 -68.38 40.85 -37.49
CA THR A 51 -68.30 41.75 -36.32
C THR A 51 -66.97 42.53 -36.24
N LEU A 52 -65.89 42.02 -36.79
CA LEU A 52 -64.58 42.71 -36.76
C LEU A 52 -64.52 43.90 -37.71
N SER A 53 -65.19 43.83 -38.84
CA SER A 53 -65.22 44.95 -39.81
C SER A 53 -65.99 46.15 -39.26
N THR A 54 -67.08 45.96 -38.48
CA THR A 54 -67.83 47.04 -37.87
C THR A 54 -67.08 47.72 -36.74
N VAL A 55 -66.37 46.95 -35.91
CA VAL A 55 -65.52 47.48 -34.82
C VAL A 55 -64.28 48.20 -35.39
N LEU A 56 -63.66 47.65 -36.44
CA LEU A 56 -62.50 48.29 -37.09
C LEU A 56 -62.91 49.61 -37.83
N ASN A 57 -64.11 49.67 -38.38
CA ASN A 57 -64.58 50.90 -38.99
C ASN A 57 -64.95 51.98 -37.95
N VAL A 58 -65.50 51.63 -36.81
CA VAL A 58 -65.78 52.59 -35.72
C VAL A 58 -64.45 53.09 -35.10
N ILE A 59 -63.50 52.20 -34.98
CA ILE A 59 -62.12 52.58 -34.49
C ILE A 59 -61.42 53.42 -35.52
N ARG A 60 -61.48 53.11 -36.80
CA ARG A 60 -60.88 53.86 -37.87
C ARG A 60 -61.51 55.27 -38.00
N ASP A 61 -62.82 55.40 -37.93
CA ASP A 61 -63.56 56.68 -38.03
C ASP A 61 -63.39 57.51 -36.74
N GLY A 62 -63.31 56.88 -35.57
CA GLY A 62 -62.87 57.49 -34.30
C GLY A 62 -61.45 58.05 -34.35
N ILE A 63 -60.54 57.27 -34.87
CA ILE A 63 -59.10 57.67 -35.04
C ILE A 63 -59.03 58.81 -36.09
N TRP A 64 -59.83 58.80 -37.18
CA TRP A 64 -59.87 59.84 -38.21
C TRP A 64 -60.38 61.16 -37.69
N TYR A 65 -61.48 61.16 -36.86
CA TYR A 65 -62.08 62.34 -36.22
C TYR A 65 -61.11 62.99 -35.18
N PHE A 66 -60.41 62.16 -34.39
CA PHE A 66 -59.36 62.62 -33.47
C PHE A 66 -58.14 63.21 -34.20
N ARG A 67 -57.71 62.62 -35.30
CA ARG A 67 -56.54 63.06 -36.07
C ARG A 67 -56.73 64.44 -36.74
N LYS A 68 -57.95 64.88 -36.95
CA LYS A 68 -58.24 66.15 -37.68
C LYS A 68 -58.34 67.36 -36.75
N ASN A 69 -58.66 67.18 -35.47
CA ASN A 69 -58.99 68.28 -34.55
C ASN A 69 -58.03 68.43 -33.32
N LEU A 70 -57.03 67.55 -33.14
CA LEU A 70 -56.03 67.73 -32.07
C LEU A 70 -54.68 68.16 -32.68
N PRO A 71 -54.08 69.23 -32.14
CA PRO A 71 -52.72 69.62 -32.58
C PRO A 71 -51.75 68.51 -32.23
N LEU A 72 -50.99 68.03 -33.23
CA LEU A 72 -49.98 66.92 -33.10
C LEU A 72 -49.08 67.11 -31.89
N GLY A 73 -48.72 68.34 -31.53
CA GLY A 73 -47.90 68.67 -30.37
C GLY A 73 -48.60 68.36 -29.01
N LEU A 74 -49.95 68.41 -28.93
CA LEU A 74 -50.66 68.04 -27.70
C LEU A 74 -50.75 66.52 -27.54
N ILE A 75 -50.99 65.80 -28.65
CA ILE A 75 -50.97 64.33 -28.65
C ILE A 75 -49.62 63.78 -28.26
N ALA A 76 -48.50 64.34 -28.80
CA ALA A 76 -47.15 63.96 -28.48
C ALA A 76 -46.83 64.20 -26.98
N LYS A 77 -47.35 65.34 -26.42
CA LYS A 77 -47.12 65.63 -24.98
C LYS A 77 -47.96 64.71 -24.09
N VAL A 78 -49.21 64.39 -24.43
CA VAL A 78 -50.09 63.48 -23.67
C VAL A 78 -49.56 62.05 -23.75
N VAL A 79 -49.16 61.54 -24.92
CA VAL A 79 -48.59 60.21 -25.11
C VAL A 79 -47.20 60.14 -24.43
N GLY A 80 -46.40 61.19 -24.60
CA GLY A 80 -45.08 61.26 -23.92
C GLY A 80 -45.18 61.29 -22.39
N GLY A 81 -46.20 62.11 -21.89
CA GLY A 81 -46.48 62.13 -20.45
C GLY A 81 -47.04 60.82 -19.93
N PHE A 82 -47.88 60.13 -20.68
CA PHE A 82 -48.40 58.82 -20.33
C PHE A 82 -47.29 57.76 -20.31
N VAL A 83 -46.42 57.75 -21.32
CA VAL A 83 -45.24 56.86 -21.37
C VAL A 83 -44.31 57.10 -20.19
N LEU A 84 -44.07 58.39 -19.83
CA LEU A 84 -43.24 58.72 -18.65
C LEU A 84 -43.87 58.24 -17.33
N VAL A 85 -45.19 58.40 -17.18
CA VAL A 85 -45.93 57.93 -15.99
C VAL A 85 -45.88 56.40 -15.89
N VAL A 86 -46.10 55.70 -17.01
CA VAL A 86 -46.06 54.25 -17.09
C VAL A 86 -44.61 53.76 -16.77
N PHE A 87 -43.61 54.45 -17.33
CA PHE A 87 -42.21 54.15 -17.08
C PHE A 87 -41.80 54.44 -15.63
N ALA A 88 -42.25 55.59 -15.06
CA ALA A 88 -42.02 55.87 -13.65
C ALA A 88 -42.72 54.88 -12.72
N PHE A 89 -43.95 54.45 -13.06
CA PHE A 89 -44.68 53.43 -12.34
C PHE A 89 -43.97 52.07 -12.43
N PHE A 90 -43.44 51.71 -13.62
CA PHE A 90 -42.65 50.52 -13.83
C PHE A 90 -41.39 50.55 -12.97
N ILE A 91 -40.63 51.66 -12.95
CA ILE A 91 -39.45 51.85 -12.12
C ILE A 91 -39.80 51.70 -10.63
N LEU A 92 -40.83 52.40 -10.16
CA LEU A 92 -41.26 52.32 -8.76
C LEU A 92 -41.70 50.92 -8.37
N THR A 93 -42.49 50.24 -9.18
CA THR A 93 -42.92 48.86 -8.89
C THR A 93 -41.75 47.89 -8.88
N THR A 94 -40.74 48.07 -9.73
CA THR A 94 -39.54 47.23 -9.76
C THR A 94 -38.65 47.49 -8.54
N ILE A 95 -38.43 48.75 -8.14
CA ILE A 95 -37.59 49.10 -6.97
C ILE A 95 -38.23 48.60 -5.66
N PHE A 96 -39.57 48.67 -5.54
CA PHE A 96 -40.27 48.21 -4.34
C PHE A 96 -40.74 46.75 -4.40
N SER A 97 -40.46 46.06 -5.51
CA SER A 97 -40.73 44.62 -5.66
C SER A 97 -39.81 43.81 -4.76
N LYS A 98 -40.33 42.74 -4.17
CA LYS A 98 -39.53 41.71 -3.53
C LYS A 98 -38.86 40.75 -4.53
N ASN A 99 -39.21 40.87 -5.82
CA ASN A 99 -38.77 40.00 -6.88
C ASN A 99 -37.50 40.53 -7.58
N ILE A 100 -36.82 39.65 -8.28
CA ILE A 100 -35.62 39.94 -9.10
C ILE A 100 -36.02 40.83 -10.26
N GLY A 101 -35.22 41.84 -10.54
CA GLY A 101 -35.44 42.83 -11.58
C GLY A 101 -35.53 42.25 -12.99
N PRO A 102 -36.11 43.04 -13.95
CA PRO A 102 -36.27 42.57 -15.32
C PRO A 102 -34.90 42.42 -16.04
N GLY A 103 -34.77 41.37 -16.85
CA GLY A 103 -33.58 41.13 -17.68
C GLY A 103 -32.43 40.46 -16.98
N VAL A 104 -32.57 40.03 -15.71
CA VAL A 104 -31.51 39.34 -14.98
C VAL A 104 -31.56 37.84 -15.29
N SER A 105 -30.41 37.29 -15.64
CA SER A 105 -30.18 35.86 -15.90
C SER A 105 -28.83 35.42 -15.33
N THR A 106 -28.65 34.13 -15.11
CA THR A 106 -27.40 33.48 -14.76
C THR A 106 -27.38 32.06 -15.30
N MET A 107 -26.25 31.56 -15.78
CA MET A 107 -26.12 30.22 -16.40
C MET A 107 -27.17 29.96 -17.49
N GLY A 108 -27.58 30.99 -18.26
CA GLY A 108 -28.62 30.90 -19.26
C GLY A 108 -30.06 30.85 -18.72
N ILE A 109 -30.25 30.86 -17.40
CA ILE A 109 -31.54 30.80 -16.74
C ILE A 109 -32.08 32.21 -16.47
N LYS A 110 -33.32 32.48 -16.87
CA LYS A 110 -34.00 33.78 -16.60
C LYS A 110 -34.56 33.76 -15.17
N LEU A 111 -34.07 34.66 -14.33
CA LEU A 111 -34.53 34.82 -12.95
C LEU A 111 -35.50 35.99 -12.79
N SER A 112 -35.68 36.78 -13.83
CA SER A 112 -36.52 37.97 -13.82
C SER A 112 -37.97 37.68 -13.35
N GLY A 113 -38.43 38.44 -12.35
CA GLY A 113 -39.78 38.35 -11.81
C GLY A 113 -39.97 37.25 -10.73
N GLN A 114 -39.00 36.42 -10.48
CA GLN A 114 -39.02 35.44 -9.40
C GLN A 114 -38.69 36.08 -8.04
N SER A 115 -39.20 35.54 -6.94
CA SER A 115 -38.68 35.84 -5.60
C SER A 115 -37.32 35.22 -5.39
N VAL A 116 -36.58 35.61 -4.35
CA VAL A 116 -35.27 35.02 -4.04
C VAL A 116 -35.41 33.52 -3.77
N GLU A 117 -36.45 33.13 -3.07
CA GLU A 117 -36.75 31.73 -2.74
C GLU A 117 -37.05 30.90 -4.00
N GLU A 118 -37.91 31.40 -4.92
CA GLU A 118 -38.19 30.73 -6.19
C GLU A 118 -36.95 30.62 -7.09
N ALA A 119 -36.15 31.70 -7.14
CA ALA A 119 -34.89 31.71 -7.90
C ALA A 119 -33.87 30.72 -7.32
N THR A 120 -33.76 30.61 -5.98
CA THR A 120 -32.89 29.64 -5.31
C THR A 120 -33.28 28.21 -5.68
N GLU A 121 -34.59 27.88 -5.65
CA GLU A 121 -35.07 26.56 -6.02
C GLU A 121 -34.88 26.27 -7.52
N THR A 122 -35.11 27.26 -8.38
CA THR A 122 -34.86 27.15 -9.83
C THR A 122 -33.38 26.86 -10.12
N LEU A 123 -32.48 27.60 -9.48
CA LEU A 123 -31.02 27.45 -9.63
C LEU A 123 -30.55 26.10 -9.10
N PHE A 124 -31.02 25.69 -7.93
CA PHE A 124 -30.68 24.43 -7.32
C PHE A 124 -31.14 23.22 -8.18
N THR A 125 -32.36 23.28 -8.69
CA THR A 125 -32.89 22.23 -9.58
C THR A 125 -32.09 22.15 -10.87
N HIS A 126 -31.83 23.29 -11.51
CA HIS A 126 -31.04 23.31 -12.74
C HIS A 126 -29.62 22.79 -12.53
N TRP A 127 -28.96 23.17 -11.42
CA TRP A 127 -27.61 22.71 -11.08
C TRP A 127 -27.52 21.19 -10.97
N ASN A 128 -28.47 20.58 -10.27
CA ASN A 128 -28.45 19.14 -10.05
C ASN A 128 -28.91 18.30 -11.24
N GLU A 129 -29.79 18.85 -12.10
CA GLU A 129 -30.42 18.08 -13.18
C GLU A 129 -29.79 18.33 -14.55
N ASN A 130 -29.20 19.51 -14.78
CA ASN A 130 -28.83 19.92 -16.13
C ASN A 130 -27.35 20.32 -16.28
N VAL A 131 -26.60 20.54 -15.19
CA VAL A 131 -25.19 20.90 -15.28
C VAL A 131 -24.36 19.63 -15.23
N THR A 132 -23.59 19.41 -16.29
CA THR A 132 -22.63 18.30 -16.37
C THR A 132 -21.29 18.85 -16.84
N ILE A 133 -20.22 18.18 -16.44
CA ILE A 133 -18.84 18.53 -16.75
C ILE A 133 -18.20 17.33 -17.44
N ASP A 134 -17.60 17.57 -18.57
CA ASP A 134 -16.78 16.58 -19.27
C ASP A 134 -15.36 16.64 -18.70
N ILE A 135 -14.92 15.53 -18.14
CA ILE A 135 -13.54 15.35 -17.70
C ILE A 135 -12.73 14.85 -18.89
N LEU A 136 -11.73 15.62 -19.27
CA LEU A 136 -10.89 15.31 -20.43
C LEU A 136 -9.55 14.74 -19.95
N LEU A 137 -9.06 13.74 -20.67
CA LEU A 137 -7.71 13.20 -20.59
C LEU A 137 -7.13 13.15 -22.01
N ASP A 138 -5.98 13.75 -22.20
CA ASP A 138 -5.29 13.82 -23.51
C ASP A 138 -6.20 14.37 -24.64
N GLY A 139 -7.10 15.28 -24.30
CA GLY A 139 -8.04 15.91 -25.23
C GLY A 139 -9.30 15.09 -25.56
N GLU A 140 -9.45 13.89 -25.00
CA GLU A 140 -10.64 13.05 -25.15
C GLU A 140 -11.48 13.04 -23.89
N VAL A 141 -12.81 12.92 -24.05
CA VAL A 141 -13.73 12.82 -22.91
C VAL A 141 -13.53 11.47 -22.22
N PHE A 142 -12.98 11.51 -21.03
CA PHE A 142 -12.83 10.33 -20.18
C PHE A 142 -14.15 9.92 -19.53
N GLU A 143 -14.79 10.89 -18.87
CA GLU A 143 -16.13 10.68 -18.28
C GLU A 143 -16.89 12.00 -18.19
N GLN A 144 -18.22 11.90 -17.98
CA GLN A 144 -19.10 13.03 -17.73
C GLN A 144 -19.68 12.94 -16.32
N VAL A 145 -19.49 13.98 -15.53
CA VAL A 145 -19.84 14.00 -14.09
C VAL A 145 -20.72 15.19 -13.74
N SER A 146 -21.37 15.13 -12.58
CA SER A 146 -22.03 16.30 -12.01
C SER A 146 -20.99 17.19 -11.28
N PRO A 147 -21.23 18.51 -11.14
CA PRO A 147 -20.32 19.38 -10.39
C PRO A 147 -20.06 18.91 -8.97
N GLY A 148 -21.09 18.35 -8.29
CA GLY A 148 -20.96 17.85 -6.94
C GLY A 148 -20.01 16.64 -6.82
N ASP A 149 -19.91 15.81 -7.86
CA ASP A 149 -19.04 14.64 -7.86
C ASP A 149 -17.55 15.03 -7.83
N ILE A 150 -17.23 16.24 -8.34
CA ILE A 150 -15.87 16.80 -8.35
C ILE A 150 -15.68 17.93 -7.32
N GLY A 151 -16.53 17.98 -6.30
CA GLY A 151 -16.38 18.92 -5.20
C GLY A 151 -16.76 20.38 -5.53
N ILE A 152 -17.40 20.66 -6.68
CA ILE A 152 -17.88 22.00 -7.04
C ILE A 152 -19.35 22.16 -6.63
N SER A 153 -19.67 23.24 -5.93
CA SER A 153 -21.01 23.54 -5.47
C SER A 153 -21.46 24.96 -5.81
N LEU A 154 -22.76 25.11 -6.07
CA LEU A 154 -23.43 26.40 -6.30
C LEU A 154 -24.05 26.89 -4.99
N ASP A 155 -23.69 28.09 -4.54
CA ASP A 155 -24.51 28.80 -3.55
C ASP A 155 -25.69 29.45 -4.26
N ALA A 156 -26.77 28.68 -4.43
CA ALA A 156 -27.96 29.12 -5.12
C ALA A 156 -28.64 30.30 -4.38
N ALA A 157 -28.58 30.34 -3.06
CA ALA A 157 -29.17 31.43 -2.26
C ALA A 157 -28.38 32.73 -2.43
N ALA A 158 -27.04 32.68 -2.29
CA ALA A 158 -26.21 33.87 -2.52
C ALA A 158 -26.26 34.35 -3.96
N THR A 159 -26.39 33.45 -4.93
CA THR A 159 -26.57 33.78 -6.34
C THR A 159 -27.92 34.48 -6.57
N ALA A 160 -29.02 33.98 -5.99
CA ALA A 160 -30.34 34.58 -6.09
C ALA A 160 -30.40 35.96 -5.39
N GLU A 161 -29.76 36.12 -4.25
CA GLU A 161 -29.61 37.41 -3.57
C GLU A 161 -28.83 38.42 -4.42
N SER A 162 -27.72 37.98 -5.03
CA SER A 162 -26.95 38.78 -5.96
C SER A 162 -27.77 39.21 -7.19
N ALA A 163 -28.56 38.28 -7.73
CA ALA A 163 -29.49 38.57 -8.83
C ALA A 163 -30.54 39.63 -8.46
N LYS A 164 -31.06 39.60 -7.24
CA LYS A 164 -31.95 40.61 -6.72
C LYS A 164 -31.27 41.98 -6.54
N ALA A 165 -30.01 41.98 -6.09
CA ALA A 165 -29.25 43.21 -5.90
C ALA A 165 -28.97 43.96 -7.22
N VAL A 166 -29.03 43.31 -8.40
CA VAL A 166 -28.91 43.95 -9.73
C VAL A 166 -30.02 44.98 -9.97
N GLY A 167 -31.22 44.75 -9.42
CA GLY A 167 -32.36 45.66 -9.52
C GLY A 167 -32.74 45.98 -10.97
N LEU A 168 -32.68 47.27 -11.37
CA LEU A 168 -32.97 47.72 -12.75
C LEU A 168 -31.78 47.56 -13.71
N GLY A 169 -30.62 47.09 -13.26
CA GLY A 169 -29.39 46.97 -14.07
C GLY A 169 -29.56 46.01 -15.26
N GLY A 170 -30.55 45.12 -15.23
CA GLY A 170 -30.84 44.23 -16.35
C GLY A 170 -31.73 44.83 -17.44
N PHE A 171 -32.29 46.04 -17.25
CA PHE A 171 -33.15 46.68 -18.22
C PHE A 171 -32.44 47.78 -19.03
N PRO A 172 -32.61 47.88 -20.36
CA PRO A 172 -33.41 47.01 -21.24
C PRO A 172 -32.59 45.89 -21.92
N PHE A 173 -31.28 45.81 -21.69
CA PHE A 173 -30.36 45.03 -22.53
C PHE A 173 -30.05 43.62 -21.95
N GLY A 174 -30.56 43.32 -20.77
CA GLY A 174 -30.21 42.10 -20.05
C GLY A 174 -28.94 42.26 -19.19
N HIS A 175 -28.83 41.43 -18.17
CA HIS A 175 -27.66 41.33 -17.32
C HIS A 175 -27.44 39.84 -16.96
N GLU A 176 -26.38 39.30 -17.49
CA GLU A 176 -25.95 37.95 -17.11
C GLU A 176 -25.07 38.06 -15.88
N LEU A 177 -25.50 37.46 -14.78
CA LEU A 177 -24.81 37.46 -13.50
C LEU A 177 -23.92 36.22 -13.41
N GLU A 178 -22.72 36.38 -12.89
CA GLU A 178 -21.87 35.24 -12.53
C GLU A 178 -22.43 34.52 -11.29
N PRO A 179 -22.62 33.20 -11.33
CA PRO A 179 -23.08 32.42 -10.19
C PRO A 179 -22.03 32.39 -9.08
N VAL A 180 -22.47 32.31 -7.84
CA VAL A 180 -21.56 32.09 -6.68
C VAL A 180 -21.24 30.63 -6.58
N ILE A 181 -20.03 30.26 -7.00
CA ILE A 181 -19.55 28.88 -7.03
C ILE A 181 -18.38 28.74 -6.07
N THR A 182 -18.35 27.62 -5.35
CA THR A 182 -17.26 27.25 -4.47
C THR A 182 -16.78 25.84 -4.79
N ALA A 183 -15.50 25.54 -4.51
CA ALA A 183 -14.94 24.23 -4.60
C ALA A 183 -14.42 23.77 -3.23
N ASN A 184 -14.65 22.52 -2.89
CA ASN A 184 -14.10 21.88 -1.69
C ASN A 184 -12.82 21.16 -2.07
N TYR A 185 -11.68 21.60 -1.54
CA TYR A 185 -10.38 21.02 -1.85
C TYR A 185 -10.30 19.51 -1.58
N GLY A 186 -10.85 19.05 -0.45
CA GLY A 186 -10.83 17.63 -0.09
C GLY A 186 -11.61 16.74 -1.07
N ASP A 187 -12.78 17.19 -1.50
CA ASP A 187 -13.62 16.45 -2.44
C ASP A 187 -12.97 16.44 -3.84
N VAL A 188 -12.40 17.57 -4.29
CA VAL A 188 -11.61 17.64 -5.53
C VAL A 188 -10.43 16.68 -5.48
N GLN A 189 -9.70 16.67 -4.37
CA GLN A 189 -8.54 15.79 -4.19
C GLN A 189 -8.94 14.31 -4.23
N ILE A 190 -10.00 13.92 -3.53
CA ILE A 190 -10.50 12.52 -3.54
C ILE A 190 -10.87 12.10 -4.96
N TYR A 191 -11.55 12.96 -5.70
CA TYR A 191 -11.94 12.67 -7.06
C TYR A 191 -10.74 12.50 -7.99
N VAL A 192 -9.79 13.45 -7.97
CA VAL A 192 -8.58 13.41 -8.80
C VAL A 192 -7.71 12.19 -8.48
N LEU A 193 -7.55 11.84 -7.19
CA LEU A 193 -6.81 10.63 -6.78
C LEU A 193 -7.50 9.34 -7.24
N ALA A 194 -8.84 9.32 -7.30
CA ALA A 194 -9.56 8.16 -7.83
C ALA A 194 -9.27 7.94 -9.31
N ILE A 195 -9.25 9.02 -10.11
CA ILE A 195 -8.86 8.95 -11.54
C ILE A 195 -7.38 8.56 -11.67
N ALA A 196 -6.50 9.16 -10.87
CA ALA A 196 -5.07 8.84 -10.89
C ALA A 196 -4.83 7.33 -10.71
N ASN A 197 -5.54 6.71 -9.76
CA ASN A 197 -5.48 5.24 -9.57
C ASN A 197 -6.07 4.44 -10.74
N GLU A 198 -7.07 4.97 -11.43
CA GLU A 198 -7.73 4.26 -12.53
C GLU A 198 -6.87 4.24 -13.80
N ILE A 199 -6.18 5.36 -14.08
CA ILE A 199 -5.39 5.53 -15.31
C ILE A 199 -3.91 5.16 -15.15
N TRP A 200 -3.46 4.89 -13.92
CA TRP A 200 -2.08 4.61 -13.64
C TRP A 200 -1.58 3.36 -14.37
N ILE A 201 -0.55 3.54 -15.16
CA ILE A 201 0.21 2.47 -15.81
C ILE A 201 1.68 2.74 -15.46
N PRO A 202 2.37 1.80 -14.78
CA PRO A 202 3.80 1.97 -14.53
C PRO A 202 4.61 1.94 -15.82
N SER A 203 5.78 2.56 -15.83
CA SER A 203 6.77 2.32 -16.90
C SER A 203 7.32 0.91 -16.77
N TYR A 204 7.55 0.27 -17.88
CA TYR A 204 8.24 -1.02 -17.96
C TYR A 204 9.50 -0.86 -18.79
N GLU A 205 10.62 -1.29 -18.25
CA GLU A 205 11.86 -1.38 -19.00
C GLU A 205 11.77 -2.43 -20.11
N ALA A 206 12.63 -2.34 -21.12
CA ALA A 206 12.75 -3.38 -22.11
C ALA A 206 13.18 -4.70 -21.47
N GLY A 207 12.65 -5.80 -21.95
CA GLY A 207 12.88 -7.12 -21.36
C GLY A 207 12.67 -8.25 -22.35
N TYR A 208 12.34 -9.42 -21.84
CA TYR A 208 12.20 -10.61 -22.67
C TYR A 208 10.99 -11.45 -22.26
N GLU A 209 10.49 -12.21 -23.24
CA GLU A 209 9.40 -13.17 -23.04
C GLU A 209 9.73 -14.48 -23.74
N TRP A 210 9.51 -15.61 -23.06
CA TRP A 210 9.66 -16.94 -23.65
C TRP A 210 8.31 -17.45 -24.12
N ARG A 211 8.17 -17.64 -25.42
CA ARG A 211 6.97 -18.20 -26.07
C ARG A 211 7.36 -19.16 -27.18
N ASP A 212 6.58 -20.23 -27.37
CA ASP A 212 6.75 -21.19 -28.48
C ASP A 212 8.22 -21.65 -28.65
N GLU A 213 8.89 -22.01 -27.53
CA GLU A 213 10.29 -22.42 -27.48
C GLU A 213 11.29 -21.38 -28.05
N THR A 214 10.89 -20.10 -28.02
CA THR A 214 11.70 -19.00 -28.54
C THR A 214 11.67 -17.81 -27.57
N LEU A 215 12.82 -17.14 -27.41
CA LEU A 215 12.94 -15.90 -26.69
C LEU A 215 12.58 -14.73 -27.60
N TYR A 216 11.74 -13.83 -27.14
CA TYR A 216 11.36 -12.59 -27.82
C TYR A 216 11.79 -11.38 -26.98
N SER A 217 12.35 -10.38 -27.65
CA SER A 217 12.57 -9.07 -27.04
C SER A 217 11.25 -8.35 -26.87
N VAL A 218 11.02 -7.78 -25.70
CA VAL A 218 9.85 -6.94 -25.38
C VAL A 218 10.32 -5.51 -25.25
N ARG A 219 9.66 -4.60 -25.95
CA ARG A 219 9.99 -3.19 -25.92
C ARG A 219 9.54 -2.55 -24.61
N GLY A 220 10.37 -1.68 -24.04
CA GLY A 220 10.00 -0.88 -22.90
C GLY A 220 8.86 0.10 -23.19
N THR A 221 7.99 0.32 -22.24
CA THR A 221 6.83 1.20 -22.36
C THR A 221 6.88 2.30 -21.30
N ALA A 222 6.48 3.51 -21.71
CA ALA A 222 6.43 4.65 -20.81
C ALA A 222 5.28 4.54 -19.82
N SER A 223 5.43 5.14 -18.64
CA SER A 223 4.35 5.28 -17.66
C SER A 223 3.22 6.16 -18.19
N ARG A 224 2.03 5.99 -17.61
CA ARG A 224 0.93 6.94 -17.73
C ARG A 224 0.43 7.25 -16.34
N GLU A 225 0.60 8.49 -15.95
CA GLU A 225 0.28 8.99 -14.61
C GLU A 225 -0.50 10.29 -14.72
N LEU A 226 -1.24 10.64 -13.70
CA LEU A 226 -1.87 11.96 -13.58
C LEU A 226 -0.99 12.87 -12.74
N ASP A 227 -0.72 14.09 -13.24
CA ASP A 227 -0.24 15.18 -12.39
C ASP A 227 -1.39 15.61 -11.48
N THR A 228 -1.41 15.01 -10.29
CA THR A 228 -2.51 15.19 -9.34
C THR A 228 -2.58 16.63 -8.84
N ASP A 229 -1.44 17.25 -8.56
CA ASP A 229 -1.39 18.61 -8.04
C ASP A 229 -1.92 19.61 -9.06
N LEU A 230 -1.41 19.55 -10.30
CA LEU A 230 -1.86 20.45 -11.36
C LEU A 230 -3.32 20.20 -11.77
N SER A 231 -3.77 18.94 -11.72
CA SER A 231 -5.17 18.58 -12.00
C SER A 231 -6.13 19.09 -10.93
N ILE A 232 -5.73 19.01 -9.65
CA ILE A 232 -6.48 19.60 -8.52
C ILE A 232 -6.57 21.11 -8.69
N ASP A 233 -5.44 21.78 -8.97
CA ASP A 233 -5.39 23.24 -9.15
C ASP A 233 -6.31 23.72 -10.28
N ARG A 234 -6.37 23.00 -11.40
CA ARG A 234 -7.26 23.33 -12.52
C ARG A 234 -8.75 23.32 -12.15
N ILE A 235 -9.17 22.44 -11.26
CA ILE A 235 -10.55 22.37 -10.79
C ILE A 235 -10.77 23.38 -9.67
N PHE A 236 -9.87 23.42 -8.68
CA PHE A 236 -10.07 24.15 -7.43
C PHE A 236 -9.86 25.66 -7.55
N GLU A 237 -8.85 26.12 -8.31
CA GLU A 237 -8.57 27.56 -8.42
C GLU A 237 -9.57 28.31 -9.32
N ASN A 238 -10.19 27.63 -10.30
CA ASN A 238 -11.09 28.25 -11.26
C ASN A 238 -12.38 27.46 -11.48
N PRO A 239 -13.16 27.16 -10.44
CA PRO A 239 -14.39 26.35 -10.55
C PRO A 239 -15.44 27.01 -11.46
N LEU A 240 -15.50 28.34 -11.50
CA LEU A 240 -16.39 29.06 -12.40
C LEU A 240 -16.03 28.82 -13.88
N SER A 241 -14.76 28.76 -14.22
CA SER A 241 -14.31 28.44 -15.57
C SER A 241 -14.72 27.02 -15.97
N VAL A 242 -14.55 26.04 -15.08
CA VAL A 242 -14.96 24.65 -15.30
C VAL A 242 -16.45 24.56 -15.62
N ILE A 243 -17.30 25.26 -14.86
CA ILE A 243 -18.75 25.30 -15.10
C ILE A 243 -19.08 26.03 -16.41
N THR A 244 -18.40 27.13 -16.72
CA THR A 244 -18.69 27.93 -17.91
C THR A 244 -18.29 27.23 -19.20
N THR A 245 -17.16 26.51 -19.19
CA THR A 245 -16.69 25.70 -20.34
C THR A 245 -17.43 24.38 -20.46
N GLY A 246 -17.99 23.88 -19.36
CA GLY A 246 -18.59 22.54 -19.27
C GLY A 246 -17.58 21.40 -19.34
N SER A 247 -16.29 21.71 -19.21
CA SER A 247 -15.20 20.71 -19.28
C SER A 247 -13.97 21.13 -18.50
N VAL A 248 -13.17 20.16 -18.07
CA VAL A 248 -11.87 20.35 -17.48
C VAL A 248 -10.91 19.28 -18.01
N GLU A 249 -9.74 19.70 -18.48
CA GLU A 249 -8.64 18.85 -18.90
C GLU A 249 -7.77 18.52 -17.70
N LEU A 250 -7.69 17.24 -17.30
CA LEU A 250 -6.72 16.77 -16.32
C LEU A 250 -5.36 16.57 -17.01
N VAL A 251 -4.29 16.73 -16.25
CA VAL A 251 -2.93 16.70 -16.80
C VAL A 251 -2.34 15.32 -16.63
N THR A 252 -2.06 14.66 -17.74
CA THR A 252 -1.32 13.40 -17.75
C THR A 252 0.18 13.65 -17.86
N MET A 253 0.95 12.80 -17.20
CA MET A 253 2.41 12.73 -17.30
C MET A 253 2.81 11.36 -17.81
N SER A 254 3.96 11.30 -18.45
CA SER A 254 4.54 10.06 -18.96
C SER A 254 6.04 10.08 -18.75
N THR A 255 6.54 9.10 -18.01
CA THR A 255 7.97 8.88 -17.81
C THR A 255 8.41 7.75 -18.74
N PRO A 256 9.32 8.00 -19.68
CA PRO A 256 9.82 6.94 -20.54
C PRO A 256 10.66 5.95 -19.74
N PRO A 257 10.77 4.68 -20.18
CA PRO A 257 11.72 3.73 -19.59
C PRO A 257 13.15 4.22 -19.85
N GLU A 258 14.10 3.81 -19.02
CA GLU A 258 15.52 4.12 -19.21
C GLU A 258 16.05 3.42 -20.46
N VAL A 259 15.63 2.17 -20.68
CA VAL A 259 15.98 1.40 -21.88
C VAL A 259 14.73 0.96 -22.62
N VAL A 260 14.65 1.34 -23.88
CA VAL A 260 13.49 1.07 -24.75
C VAL A 260 13.62 -0.24 -25.54
N GLU A 261 14.85 -0.65 -25.90
CA GLU A 261 15.11 -1.78 -26.81
C GLU A 261 15.99 -2.83 -26.12
N ALA A 262 15.53 -4.10 -26.10
CA ALA A 262 16.25 -5.22 -25.50
C ALA A 262 17.16 -5.98 -26.50
N ASP A 263 17.00 -5.78 -27.79
CA ASP A 263 17.74 -6.49 -28.84
C ASP A 263 19.27 -6.47 -28.71
N PRO A 264 19.93 -5.38 -28.26
CA PRO A 264 21.39 -5.38 -28.12
C PRO A 264 21.96 -6.48 -27.23
N TYR A 265 21.20 -6.92 -26.24
CA TYR A 265 21.64 -7.91 -25.24
C TYR A 265 20.92 -9.26 -25.39
N TYR A 266 20.25 -9.49 -26.54
CA TYR A 266 19.49 -10.71 -26.80
C TYR A 266 20.33 -11.99 -26.65
N ALA A 267 21.60 -11.98 -27.06
CA ALA A 267 22.46 -13.16 -26.98
C ALA A 267 22.75 -13.56 -25.52
N ASP A 268 22.97 -12.59 -24.65
CA ASP A 268 23.23 -12.82 -23.23
C ASP A 268 21.96 -13.32 -22.52
N ALA A 269 20.82 -12.71 -22.84
CA ALA A 269 19.53 -13.15 -22.34
C ALA A 269 19.20 -14.59 -22.77
N LEU A 270 19.43 -14.92 -24.06
CA LEU A 270 19.21 -16.27 -24.57
C LEU A 270 20.12 -17.28 -23.87
N ALA A 271 21.39 -16.95 -23.63
CA ALA A 271 22.33 -17.81 -22.92
C ALA A 271 21.84 -18.09 -21.48
N PHE A 272 21.39 -17.07 -20.75
CA PHE A 272 20.82 -17.23 -19.42
C PHE A 272 19.55 -18.08 -19.43
N VAL A 273 18.56 -17.74 -20.24
CA VAL A 273 17.23 -18.41 -20.28
C VAL A 273 17.33 -19.86 -20.76
N THR A 274 18.28 -20.19 -21.65
CA THR A 274 18.46 -21.57 -22.11
C THR A 274 19.38 -22.40 -21.23
N GLY A 275 20.06 -21.78 -20.28
CA GLY A 275 20.84 -22.44 -19.25
C GLY A 275 19.95 -23.20 -18.25
N GLU A 276 20.58 -24.00 -17.41
CA GLU A 276 19.96 -24.56 -16.21
C GLU A 276 20.21 -23.57 -15.06
N PHE A 277 19.17 -23.14 -14.37
CA PHE A 277 19.27 -22.24 -13.22
C PHE A 277 18.46 -22.78 -12.04
N ILE A 278 19.05 -22.74 -10.88
CA ILE A 278 18.47 -23.28 -9.64
C ILE A 278 18.51 -22.18 -8.58
N ILE A 279 17.41 -21.97 -7.88
CA ILE A 279 17.41 -21.24 -6.63
C ILE A 279 17.47 -22.25 -5.50
N GLU A 280 18.54 -22.22 -4.71
CA GLU A 280 18.76 -23.13 -3.60
C GLU A 280 18.53 -22.40 -2.28
N GLY A 281 17.46 -22.79 -1.58
CA GLY A 281 17.14 -22.26 -0.25
C GLY A 281 17.80 -23.07 0.85
N TYR A 282 18.55 -22.41 1.73
CA TYR A 282 19.12 -23.03 2.93
C TYR A 282 18.31 -22.66 4.18
N ASP A 283 17.87 -23.68 4.91
CA ASP A 283 17.20 -23.53 6.21
C ASP A 283 18.20 -23.79 7.35
N PRO A 284 18.73 -22.75 8.02
CA PRO A 284 19.75 -22.92 9.04
C PRO A 284 19.24 -23.57 10.32
N PHE A 285 17.93 -23.59 10.56
CA PHE A 285 17.33 -24.25 11.71
C PHE A 285 17.26 -25.76 11.52
N ARG A 286 16.91 -26.22 10.32
CA ARG A 286 16.81 -27.64 9.98
C ARG A 286 18.09 -28.22 9.40
N ASP A 287 19.02 -27.36 9.00
CA ASP A 287 20.23 -27.71 8.27
C ASP A 287 19.90 -28.47 6.98
N GLU A 288 18.99 -27.89 6.21
CA GLU A 288 18.45 -28.50 5.00
C GLU A 288 18.54 -27.51 3.84
N SER A 289 19.02 -27.99 2.70
CA SER A 289 18.95 -27.26 1.43
C SER A 289 17.78 -27.77 0.59
N GLN A 290 17.03 -26.82 0.02
CA GLN A 290 15.90 -27.11 -0.86
C GLN A 290 16.11 -26.42 -2.21
N PRO A 291 16.32 -27.19 -3.30
CA PRO A 291 16.48 -26.62 -4.63
C PRO A 291 15.13 -26.45 -5.34
N TRP A 292 14.92 -25.28 -5.96
CA TRP A 292 13.84 -25.01 -6.90
C TRP A 292 14.41 -24.78 -8.28
N ARG A 293 14.01 -25.67 -9.22
CA ARG A 293 14.37 -25.54 -10.64
C ARG A 293 13.48 -24.52 -11.29
N THR A 294 14.08 -23.63 -12.06
CA THR A 294 13.37 -22.58 -12.78
C THR A 294 13.02 -23.01 -14.19
N THR A 295 11.94 -22.48 -14.71
CA THR A 295 11.55 -22.65 -16.10
C THR A 295 12.11 -21.53 -16.97
N ARG A 296 12.23 -21.76 -18.28
CA ARG A 296 12.65 -20.71 -19.22
C ARG A 296 11.69 -19.53 -19.24
N GLN A 297 10.41 -19.78 -19.03
CA GLN A 297 9.40 -18.72 -18.98
C GLN A 297 9.61 -17.83 -17.74
N GLU A 298 9.85 -18.41 -16.57
CA GLU A 298 10.19 -17.67 -15.37
C GLU A 298 11.46 -16.86 -15.56
N MET A 299 12.55 -17.51 -16.00
CA MET A 299 13.83 -16.82 -16.22
C MET A 299 13.72 -15.66 -17.21
N ALA A 300 12.95 -15.81 -18.29
CA ALA A 300 12.74 -14.73 -19.25
C ALA A 300 11.95 -13.57 -18.65
N SER A 301 10.93 -13.85 -17.81
CA SER A 301 10.13 -12.80 -17.15
C SER A 301 10.90 -12.03 -16.07
N TRP A 302 12.02 -12.56 -15.57
CA TRP A 302 12.86 -11.87 -14.60
C TRP A 302 13.82 -10.87 -15.24
N LEU A 303 14.08 -11.01 -16.55
CA LEU A 303 15.08 -10.19 -17.22
C LEU A 303 14.53 -8.83 -17.65
N THR A 304 15.29 -7.82 -17.33
CA THR A 304 15.21 -6.49 -17.90
C THR A 304 16.55 -6.11 -18.53
N VAL A 305 16.61 -4.93 -19.14
CA VAL A 305 17.81 -4.42 -19.79
C VAL A 305 18.20 -3.09 -19.14
N THR A 306 19.50 -2.93 -18.91
CA THR A 306 20.13 -1.68 -18.53
C THR A 306 21.02 -1.17 -19.66
N ASP A 307 21.63 -0.01 -19.50
CA ASP A 307 22.62 0.54 -20.42
C ASP A 307 23.90 -0.35 -20.51
N THR A 308 24.13 -1.22 -19.55
CA THR A 308 25.35 -2.06 -19.44
C THR A 308 25.12 -3.55 -19.73
N GLY A 309 23.87 -4.01 -19.84
CA GLY A 309 23.57 -5.42 -20.08
C GLY A 309 22.20 -5.85 -19.58
N ILE A 310 22.02 -7.16 -19.49
CA ILE A 310 20.84 -7.75 -18.84
C ILE A 310 20.93 -7.60 -17.33
N ALA A 311 19.80 -7.40 -16.70
CA ALA A 311 19.63 -7.31 -15.26
C ALA A 311 18.36 -8.06 -14.81
N ILE A 312 18.21 -8.26 -13.52
CA ILE A 312 17.00 -8.85 -12.94
C ILE A 312 16.03 -7.72 -12.55
N GLN A 313 14.76 -7.88 -12.84
CA GLN A 313 13.69 -7.01 -12.33
C GLN A 313 12.99 -7.67 -11.14
N GLN A 314 12.82 -6.92 -10.06
CA GLN A 314 12.25 -7.45 -8.82
C GLN A 314 10.82 -7.95 -9.01
N ASP A 315 10.00 -7.20 -9.71
CA ASP A 315 8.59 -7.56 -9.96
C ASP A 315 8.46 -8.89 -10.73
N GLY A 316 9.44 -9.20 -11.60
CA GLY A 316 9.45 -10.46 -12.35
C GLY A 316 9.63 -11.70 -11.45
N LEU A 317 10.25 -11.55 -10.28
CA LEU A 317 10.46 -12.64 -9.32
C LEU A 317 9.26 -12.87 -8.39
N GLU A 318 8.32 -11.92 -8.27
CA GLU A 318 7.21 -12.02 -7.30
C GLU A 318 6.37 -13.28 -7.45
N ASP A 319 6.01 -13.66 -8.68
CA ASP A 319 5.18 -14.85 -8.93
C ASP A 319 5.91 -16.13 -8.53
N PHE A 320 7.22 -16.21 -8.79
CA PHE A 320 8.07 -17.31 -8.36
C PHE A 320 8.15 -17.40 -6.84
N VAL A 321 8.49 -16.29 -6.17
CA VAL A 321 8.60 -16.22 -4.71
C VAL A 321 7.27 -16.56 -4.04
N ASN A 322 6.15 -16.04 -4.54
CA ASN A 322 4.82 -16.35 -4.02
C ASN A 322 4.46 -17.85 -4.17
N THR A 323 4.87 -18.46 -5.28
CA THR A 323 4.67 -19.89 -5.52
C THR A 323 5.47 -20.74 -4.55
N VAL A 324 6.74 -20.41 -4.35
CA VAL A 324 7.63 -21.10 -3.41
C VAL A 324 7.14 -20.92 -1.97
N ASN A 325 6.78 -19.71 -1.59
CA ASN A 325 6.26 -19.41 -0.25
C ASN A 325 4.99 -20.20 0.06
N GLY A 326 4.09 -20.39 -0.93
CA GLY A 326 2.93 -21.26 -0.79
C GLY A 326 3.29 -22.73 -0.57
N GLN A 327 4.47 -23.19 -1.02
CA GLN A 327 4.96 -24.54 -0.77
C GLN A 327 5.65 -24.67 0.59
N LEU A 328 6.37 -23.64 1.03
CA LEU A 328 7.08 -23.62 2.32
C LEU A 328 6.14 -23.54 3.53
N ASP A 329 4.97 -22.89 3.39
CA ASP A 329 4.02 -22.68 4.50
C ASP A 329 3.15 -23.92 4.85
N VAL A 330 3.30 -25.04 4.14
CA VAL A 330 2.52 -26.26 4.37
C VAL A 330 2.74 -26.85 5.76
N ASP A 331 3.89 -26.61 6.37
CA ASP A 331 4.29 -27.19 7.66
C ASP A 331 3.83 -26.39 8.89
N ASN A 332 3.13 -25.27 8.72
CA ASN A 332 2.76 -24.32 9.79
C ASN A 332 3.96 -23.72 10.56
N TRP A 333 5.15 -23.71 9.96
CA TRP A 333 6.36 -23.12 10.54
C TRP A 333 6.55 -21.67 10.12
N SER A 334 5.62 -21.11 9.34
CA SER A 334 5.69 -19.75 8.81
C SER A 334 7.00 -19.45 8.06
N ARG A 335 7.52 -20.46 7.33
CA ARG A 335 8.75 -20.33 6.53
C ARG A 335 8.47 -19.61 5.23
N TYR A 336 9.40 -18.80 4.80
CA TYR A 336 9.28 -18.06 3.55
C TYR A 336 10.65 -17.69 2.96
N LEU A 337 10.66 -17.38 1.67
CA LEU A 337 11.74 -16.66 1.02
C LEU A 337 11.41 -15.16 1.02
N ASP A 338 12.37 -14.34 1.44
CA ASP A 338 12.26 -12.88 1.31
C ASP A 338 12.47 -12.48 -0.15
N PRO A 339 11.55 -11.70 -0.77
CA PRO A 339 11.69 -11.29 -2.16
C PRO A 339 12.99 -10.52 -2.45
N THR A 340 13.47 -9.73 -1.49
CA THR A 340 14.73 -8.97 -1.64
C THR A 340 15.93 -9.88 -1.62
N ASP A 341 15.97 -10.86 -0.69
CA ASP A 341 17.06 -11.84 -0.63
C ASP A 341 17.15 -12.66 -1.92
N VAL A 342 15.98 -13.04 -2.49
CA VAL A 342 15.95 -13.78 -3.78
C VAL A 342 16.43 -12.90 -4.93
N TYR A 343 15.98 -11.65 -4.98
CA TYR A 343 16.43 -10.69 -6.00
C TYR A 343 17.95 -10.49 -5.96
N ASP A 344 18.49 -10.26 -4.78
CA ASP A 344 19.93 -10.05 -4.59
C ASP A 344 20.74 -11.30 -5.01
N ALA A 345 20.30 -12.48 -4.57
CA ALA A 345 20.97 -13.74 -4.89
C ALA A 345 20.96 -14.04 -6.39
N VAL A 346 19.80 -13.88 -7.06
CA VAL A 346 19.67 -14.11 -8.51
C VAL A 346 20.49 -13.08 -9.30
N SER A 347 20.49 -11.82 -8.86
CA SER A 347 21.28 -10.75 -9.48
C SER A 347 22.78 -11.00 -9.36
N ILE A 348 23.26 -11.45 -8.20
CA ILE A 348 24.66 -11.82 -7.97
C ILE A 348 25.04 -13.01 -8.85
N ALA A 349 24.22 -14.05 -8.89
CA ALA A 349 24.45 -15.22 -9.71
C ALA A 349 24.51 -14.87 -11.22
N LEU A 350 23.61 -14.00 -11.70
CA LEU A 350 23.63 -13.50 -13.07
C LEU A 350 24.96 -12.78 -13.39
N VAL A 351 25.39 -11.86 -12.55
CA VAL A 351 26.62 -11.09 -12.74
C VAL A 351 27.86 -12.00 -12.74
N ASN A 352 27.88 -13.01 -11.89
CA ASN A 352 28.98 -13.95 -11.73
C ASN A 352 28.96 -15.10 -12.78
N ASN A 353 27.91 -15.19 -13.62
CA ASN A 353 27.64 -16.35 -14.49
C ASN A 353 27.52 -17.68 -13.71
N GLU A 354 26.95 -17.63 -12.52
CA GLU A 354 26.63 -18.80 -11.72
C GLU A 354 25.28 -19.38 -12.14
N THR A 355 25.12 -20.69 -11.97
CA THR A 355 23.86 -21.39 -12.31
C THR A 355 23.02 -21.70 -11.07
N VAL A 356 23.49 -21.29 -9.90
CA VAL A 356 22.81 -21.46 -8.62
C VAL A 356 22.77 -20.13 -7.89
N ALA A 357 21.60 -19.73 -7.46
CA ALA A 357 21.40 -18.62 -6.55
C ALA A 357 21.08 -19.17 -5.16
N ASN A 358 21.96 -18.91 -4.18
CA ASN A 358 21.77 -19.35 -2.81
C ASN A 358 20.99 -18.32 -2.03
N VAL A 359 19.89 -18.73 -1.39
CA VAL A 359 19.03 -17.87 -0.56
C VAL A 359 18.79 -18.52 0.80
N ARG A 360 18.59 -17.70 1.81
CA ARG A 360 18.20 -18.17 3.14
C ARG A 360 16.68 -18.33 3.22
N ILE A 361 16.23 -19.47 3.75
CA ILE A 361 14.83 -19.63 4.16
C ILE A 361 14.64 -18.90 5.49
N ARG A 362 13.69 -17.98 5.54
CA ARG A 362 13.34 -17.13 6.67
C ARG A 362 12.14 -17.67 7.43
N TYR A 363 11.97 -17.17 8.67
CA TYR A 363 10.86 -17.49 9.54
C TYR A 363 10.09 -16.23 9.92
N ALA A 364 8.79 -16.19 9.71
CA ALA A 364 7.96 -15.06 10.07
C ALA A 364 7.65 -15.03 11.58
N ASP A 365 7.24 -13.86 12.06
CA ASP A 365 6.63 -13.75 13.39
C ASP A 365 5.39 -14.64 13.50
N SER A 366 5.14 -15.15 14.69
CA SER A 366 4.01 -16.04 14.94
C SER A 366 3.29 -15.70 16.25
N THR A 367 2.27 -16.45 16.56
CA THR A 367 1.58 -16.35 17.84
C THR A 367 1.58 -17.71 18.54
N TYR A 368 1.67 -17.68 19.87
CA TYR A 368 1.63 -18.88 20.68
C TYR A 368 0.56 -18.74 21.76
N SER A 369 -0.28 -19.76 21.90
CA SER A 369 -1.24 -19.84 23.00
C SER A 369 -0.59 -20.52 24.21
N LEU A 370 -0.47 -19.76 25.32
CA LEU A 370 0.17 -20.23 26.55
C LEU A 370 -0.49 -21.52 27.05
N GLN A 371 0.33 -22.45 27.50
CA GLN A 371 -0.10 -23.70 28.11
C GLN A 371 0.08 -23.65 29.62
N GLU A 372 -0.54 -24.58 30.34
CA GLU A 372 -0.33 -24.70 31.78
C GLU A 372 1.13 -24.94 32.14
N GLY A 373 1.67 -24.06 32.97
CA GLY A 373 3.08 -24.06 33.38
C GLY A 373 4.04 -23.29 32.49
N ASP A 374 3.54 -22.62 31.44
CA ASP A 374 4.34 -21.70 30.63
C ASP A 374 4.57 -20.40 31.39
N TRP A 375 5.79 -20.20 31.82
CA TRP A 375 6.24 -18.97 32.44
C TRP A 375 7.76 -18.78 32.23
N GLY A 376 8.19 -17.57 32.02
CA GLY A 376 9.60 -17.19 31.96
C GLY A 376 10.51 -18.22 31.25
N LEU A 377 11.36 -18.87 32.01
CA LEU A 377 12.35 -19.83 31.51
C LEU A 377 11.75 -21.06 30.82
N ARG A 378 10.57 -21.56 31.27
CA ARG A 378 9.94 -22.70 30.61
C ARG A 378 9.41 -22.36 29.23
N LEU A 379 8.82 -21.16 29.10
CA LEU A 379 8.37 -20.65 27.82
C LEU A 379 9.55 -20.48 26.85
N SER A 380 10.63 -19.85 27.34
CA SER A 380 11.87 -19.69 26.61
C SER A 380 12.42 -21.02 26.07
N ARG A 381 12.49 -22.03 26.92
CA ARG A 381 12.96 -23.37 26.53
C ARG A 381 12.06 -24.05 25.51
N ARG A 382 10.73 -23.93 25.66
CA ARG A 382 9.76 -24.51 24.73
C ARG A 382 9.80 -23.87 23.34
N LEU A 383 10.00 -22.56 23.29
CA LEU A 383 10.06 -21.81 22.04
C LEU A 383 11.46 -21.84 21.39
N GLY A 384 12.50 -22.27 22.12
CA GLY A 384 13.88 -22.21 21.64
C GLY A 384 14.41 -20.78 21.49
N LEU A 385 13.77 -19.81 22.18
CA LEU A 385 14.11 -18.39 22.13
C LEU A 385 14.42 -17.88 23.54
N PRO A 386 15.47 -17.08 23.76
CA PRO A 386 15.70 -16.41 25.03
C PRO A 386 14.51 -15.55 25.43
N PHE A 387 14.16 -15.56 26.73
CA PHE A 387 12.99 -14.84 27.23
C PHE A 387 13.02 -13.34 26.91
N LEU A 388 14.20 -12.75 26.80
CA LEU A 388 14.40 -11.36 26.40
C LEU A 388 13.66 -11.03 25.09
N TYR A 389 13.79 -11.88 24.07
CA TYR A 389 13.16 -11.66 22.76
C TYR A 389 11.64 -11.79 22.83
N VAL A 390 11.14 -12.80 23.55
CA VAL A 390 9.71 -12.99 23.76
C VAL A 390 9.10 -11.83 24.55
N ASN A 391 9.77 -11.37 25.60
CA ASN A 391 9.34 -10.22 26.40
C ASN A 391 9.30 -8.92 25.59
N ASN A 392 10.31 -8.69 24.76
CA ASN A 392 10.39 -7.49 23.91
C ASN A 392 9.30 -7.47 22.83
N ALA A 393 8.90 -8.62 22.31
CA ALA A 393 7.79 -8.76 21.36
C ALA A 393 6.41 -8.55 22.02
N ASN A 394 6.35 -8.56 23.35
CA ASN A 394 5.11 -8.44 24.12
C ASN A 394 5.13 -7.29 25.14
N PRO A 395 5.36 -6.04 24.71
CA PRO A 395 5.41 -4.90 25.61
C PRO A 395 4.03 -4.67 26.24
N GLY A 396 3.95 -4.73 27.55
CA GLY A 396 2.70 -4.52 28.30
C GLY A 396 2.03 -5.80 28.82
N ILE A 397 2.58 -6.98 28.53
CA ILE A 397 2.16 -8.19 29.22
C ILE A 397 2.71 -8.21 30.65
N ASP A 398 1.84 -8.37 31.64
CA ASP A 398 2.23 -8.69 33.00
C ASP A 398 2.45 -10.21 33.13
N TRP A 399 3.70 -10.62 33.00
CA TRP A 399 4.10 -12.04 33.07
C TRP A 399 3.80 -12.69 34.42
N THR A 400 3.41 -11.95 35.45
CA THR A 400 2.97 -12.49 36.75
C THR A 400 1.47 -12.82 36.77
N ALA A 401 0.73 -12.38 35.74
CA ALA A 401 -0.72 -12.49 35.62
C ALA A 401 -1.19 -13.12 34.32
N VAL A 402 -0.35 -13.93 33.66
CA VAL A 402 -0.72 -14.69 32.44
C VAL A 402 -1.36 -16.02 32.80
N TYR A 403 -2.28 -16.49 31.95
CA TYR A 403 -3.02 -17.73 32.12
C TYR A 403 -2.89 -18.63 30.89
N ALA A 404 -3.10 -19.92 31.09
CA ALA A 404 -3.22 -20.86 29.97
C ALA A 404 -4.38 -20.46 29.04
N GLY A 405 -4.10 -20.39 27.74
CA GLY A 405 -5.03 -19.91 26.71
C GLY A 405 -4.81 -18.46 26.29
N ASP A 406 -4.04 -17.66 27.05
CA ASP A 406 -3.64 -16.33 26.61
C ASP A 406 -2.74 -16.44 25.36
N SER A 407 -2.91 -15.53 24.42
CA SER A 407 -2.10 -15.49 23.19
C SER A 407 -0.98 -14.46 23.34
N ILE A 408 0.23 -14.88 23.01
CA ILE A 408 1.40 -14.00 22.95
C ILE A 408 1.97 -13.95 21.55
N ALA A 409 2.65 -12.84 21.22
CA ALA A 409 3.47 -12.74 20.03
C ALA A 409 4.78 -13.52 20.23
N VAL A 410 5.17 -14.32 19.25
CA VAL A 410 6.47 -14.98 19.19
C VAL A 410 7.22 -14.35 18.03
N PRO A 411 8.33 -13.66 18.30
CA PRO A 411 9.08 -13.01 17.24
C PRO A 411 9.76 -14.05 16.36
N SER A 412 10.14 -13.62 15.16
CA SER A 412 10.90 -14.45 14.22
C SER A 412 12.10 -15.11 14.90
N ARG A 413 12.28 -16.39 14.60
CA ARG A 413 13.46 -17.15 15.02
C ARG A 413 14.74 -16.59 14.39
N ASP A 414 14.64 -15.88 13.26
CA ASP A 414 15.79 -15.27 12.59
C ASP A 414 16.54 -14.27 13.47
N LEU A 415 15.89 -13.72 14.50
CA LEU A 415 16.53 -12.82 15.47
C LEU A 415 17.72 -13.46 16.21
N VAL A 416 17.76 -14.79 16.32
CA VAL A 416 18.85 -15.51 16.99
C VAL A 416 19.89 -16.08 16.01
N ILE A 417 19.65 -15.91 14.70
CA ILE A 417 20.62 -16.18 13.61
C ILE A 417 20.67 -14.95 12.69
N PRO A 418 21.19 -13.81 13.14
CA PRO A 418 21.15 -12.57 12.37
C PRO A 418 22.21 -12.47 11.26
N LEU A 419 23.27 -13.28 11.32
CA LEU A 419 24.34 -13.30 10.33
C LEU A 419 24.04 -14.34 9.24
N ASP A 420 24.73 -14.25 8.11
CA ASP A 420 24.67 -15.30 7.11
C ASP A 420 25.23 -16.61 7.71
N PRO A 421 24.44 -17.69 7.70
CA PRO A 421 24.86 -18.93 8.29
C PRO A 421 25.95 -19.60 7.46
N ILE A 422 26.91 -20.23 8.16
CA ILE A 422 27.91 -21.06 7.55
C ILE A 422 27.34 -22.48 7.45
N ASP A 423 27.11 -22.94 6.25
CA ASP A 423 26.40 -24.19 5.95
C ASP A 423 27.19 -25.46 6.16
N ASN A 424 28.54 -25.38 6.10
CA ASN A 424 29.43 -26.54 6.23
C ASN A 424 29.99 -26.77 7.64
N ARG A 425 29.56 -25.97 8.63
CA ARG A 425 29.98 -26.09 10.03
C ARG A 425 28.81 -25.94 10.98
N ARG A 426 28.71 -26.81 11.96
CA ARG A 426 27.68 -26.78 12.99
C ARG A 426 28.18 -27.26 14.33
N ILE A 427 27.73 -26.62 15.40
CA ILE A 427 27.97 -27.08 16.77
C ILE A 427 26.67 -27.60 17.35
N VAL A 428 26.65 -28.80 17.86
CA VAL A 428 25.52 -29.39 18.60
C VAL A 428 25.90 -29.60 20.04
N VAL A 429 25.07 -29.15 20.97
CA VAL A 429 25.29 -29.34 22.42
C VAL A 429 24.08 -30.04 23.02
N ASP A 430 24.28 -31.23 23.54
CA ASP A 430 23.27 -31.93 24.33
C ASP A 430 23.35 -31.45 25.80
N LEU A 431 22.37 -30.67 26.21
CA LEU A 431 22.31 -30.08 27.55
C LEU A 431 22.03 -31.11 28.63
N ASP A 432 21.29 -32.18 28.33
CA ASP A 432 20.94 -33.20 29.29
C ASP A 432 22.15 -34.12 29.55
N ARG A 433 22.86 -34.50 28.51
CA ARG A 433 24.11 -35.31 28.61
C ARG A 433 25.33 -34.47 28.86
N ARG A 434 25.25 -33.14 28.69
CA ARG A 434 26.35 -32.16 28.83
C ARG A 434 27.54 -32.51 27.97
N TYR A 435 27.26 -32.59 26.68
CA TYR A 435 28.25 -32.99 25.69
C TYR A 435 28.16 -32.12 24.45
N LEU A 436 29.31 -31.76 23.91
CA LEU A 436 29.42 -30.95 22.69
C LEU A 436 29.95 -31.82 21.55
N VAL A 437 29.41 -31.64 20.36
CA VAL A 437 29.90 -32.20 19.10
C VAL A 437 29.96 -31.08 18.07
N ALA A 438 31.12 -30.89 17.44
CA ALA A 438 31.29 -29.97 16.33
C ALA A 438 31.49 -30.73 15.03
N TYR A 439 30.77 -30.28 14.00
CA TYR A 439 30.77 -30.85 12.65
C TYR A 439 31.43 -29.90 11.66
N GLU A 440 32.16 -30.47 10.72
CA GLU A 440 32.64 -29.79 9.50
C GLU A 440 32.44 -30.73 8.31
N ASN A 441 31.76 -30.27 7.25
CA ASN A 441 31.40 -31.09 6.09
C ASN A 441 30.76 -32.43 6.50
N ASP A 442 29.76 -32.38 7.40
CA ASP A 442 29.01 -33.52 7.94
C ASP A 442 29.81 -34.52 8.77
N GLU A 443 31.12 -34.31 9.02
CA GLU A 443 31.99 -35.15 9.81
C GLU A 443 32.26 -34.55 11.20
N VAL A 444 32.33 -35.39 12.23
CA VAL A 444 32.65 -34.95 13.59
C VAL A 444 34.16 -34.58 13.64
N VAL A 445 34.40 -33.31 13.94
CA VAL A 445 35.80 -32.80 14.07
C VAL A 445 36.23 -32.59 15.51
N HIS A 446 35.29 -32.19 16.38
CA HIS A 446 35.54 -31.99 17.80
C HIS A 446 34.39 -32.54 18.64
N HIS A 447 34.68 -33.14 19.79
CA HIS A 447 33.68 -33.56 20.74
C HIS A 447 34.28 -33.73 22.14
N TRP A 448 33.56 -33.32 23.17
CA TRP A 448 33.92 -33.47 24.59
C TRP A 448 32.77 -33.16 25.53
N PRO A 449 32.89 -33.63 26.81
CA PRO A 449 31.95 -33.22 27.86
C PRO A 449 32.15 -31.75 28.24
N ILE A 450 31.06 -31.10 28.65
CA ILE A 450 30.99 -29.67 28.98
C ILE A 450 30.26 -29.45 30.31
N SER A 451 30.36 -28.22 30.82
CA SER A 451 29.48 -27.71 31.89
C SER A 451 28.50 -26.69 31.32
N ILE A 452 27.32 -26.64 31.94
CA ILE A 452 26.19 -25.79 31.52
C ILE A 452 25.70 -24.90 32.67
N GLY A 453 24.69 -24.08 32.39
CA GLY A 453 24.03 -23.22 33.36
C GLY A 453 23.35 -24.01 34.50
N MET A 454 23.45 -23.45 35.73
CA MET A 454 22.79 -23.99 36.91
C MET A 454 21.27 -23.84 36.83
N THR A 455 20.54 -24.49 37.72
CA THR A 455 19.06 -24.53 37.72
C THR A 455 18.43 -23.13 37.74
N ASP A 456 19.02 -22.18 38.46
CA ASP A 456 18.49 -20.81 38.60
C ASP A 456 18.94 -19.88 37.45
N ALA A 457 19.91 -20.29 36.65
CA ALA A 457 20.39 -19.60 35.46
C ALA A 457 20.77 -20.63 34.38
N PRO A 458 19.80 -21.36 33.83
CA PRO A 458 20.05 -22.46 32.90
C PRO A 458 20.52 -21.96 31.54
N THR A 459 21.29 -22.79 30.84
CA THR A 459 21.52 -22.63 29.40
C THR A 459 20.20 -22.85 28.69
N ASN A 460 19.80 -21.90 27.84
CA ASN A 460 18.54 -22.00 27.09
C ASN A 460 18.73 -22.90 25.87
N PRO A 461 17.95 -23.97 25.70
CA PRO A 461 17.96 -24.72 24.45
C PRO A 461 17.40 -23.87 23.32
N GLY A 462 17.79 -24.16 22.10
CA GLY A 462 17.41 -23.41 20.91
C GLY A 462 18.47 -23.56 19.83
N ILE A 463 18.22 -22.93 18.70
CA ILE A 463 19.15 -22.88 17.60
C ILE A 463 19.62 -21.44 17.44
N TYR A 464 20.91 -21.23 17.60
CA TYR A 464 21.57 -19.94 17.71
C TYR A 464 22.72 -19.84 16.70
N GLN A 465 23.51 -18.79 16.84
CA GLN A 465 24.67 -18.54 15.98
C GLN A 465 25.83 -17.99 16.83
N ILE A 466 27.03 -18.26 16.45
CA ILE A 466 28.19 -17.55 17.01
C ILE A 466 28.12 -16.10 16.49
N LEU A 467 27.90 -15.16 17.40
CA LEU A 467 27.71 -13.75 17.10
C LEU A 467 28.97 -12.92 17.30
N SER A 468 29.85 -13.39 18.18
CA SER A 468 31.11 -12.68 18.53
C SER A 468 32.15 -13.61 19.06
N GLN A 469 33.43 -13.23 18.88
CA GLN A 469 34.60 -13.91 19.45
C GLN A 469 35.46 -12.87 20.12
N VAL A 470 35.87 -13.14 21.36
CA VAL A 470 36.82 -12.31 22.11
C VAL A 470 37.76 -13.19 22.91
N ASP A 471 39.05 -12.84 22.97
CA ASP A 471 40.05 -13.65 23.66
C ASP A 471 39.73 -13.83 25.14
N VAL A 472 39.23 -12.76 25.79
CA VAL A 472 38.85 -12.78 27.20
C VAL A 472 37.58 -11.95 27.38
N ALA A 473 36.52 -12.57 27.89
CA ALA A 473 35.33 -11.86 28.38
C ALA A 473 35.36 -11.77 29.91
N TYR A 474 34.63 -10.81 30.42
CA TYR A 474 34.53 -10.54 31.86
C TYR A 474 33.10 -10.70 32.34
N GLY A 475 32.92 -11.37 33.46
CA GLY A 475 31.67 -11.48 34.16
C GLY A 475 31.78 -11.09 35.62
N SER A 476 30.65 -10.79 36.26
CA SER A 476 30.60 -10.52 37.70
C SER A 476 29.29 -11.04 38.29
N SER A 477 29.30 -11.31 39.60
CA SER A 477 28.08 -11.61 40.34
C SER A 477 28.14 -11.03 41.74
N PHE A 478 26.98 -10.89 42.38
CA PHE A 478 26.90 -10.43 43.79
C PHE A 478 27.71 -11.30 44.75
N SER A 479 27.95 -12.58 44.41
CA SER A 479 28.79 -13.49 45.22
C SER A 479 30.25 -13.10 45.25
N LEU A 480 30.70 -12.24 44.34
CA LEU A 480 32.08 -11.72 44.28
C LEU A 480 32.21 -10.33 44.86
N CYS A 481 31.10 -9.73 45.39
CA CYS A 481 31.15 -8.44 46.04
C CYS A 481 31.64 -8.55 47.48
N ASN A 482 32.51 -7.66 47.88
CA ASN A 482 32.95 -7.54 49.26
C ASN A 482 31.96 -6.72 50.14
N GLU A 483 32.24 -6.54 51.41
CA GLU A 483 31.41 -5.77 52.37
C GLU A 483 31.23 -4.31 51.98
N ASN A 484 32.06 -3.76 51.09
CA ASN A 484 32.00 -2.38 50.58
C ASN A 484 31.22 -2.28 49.26
N ALA A 485 30.55 -3.33 48.80
CA ALA A 485 29.88 -3.45 47.49
C ALA A 485 30.84 -3.33 46.27
N GLU A 486 32.14 -3.55 46.47
CA GLU A 486 33.08 -3.70 45.38
C GLU A 486 33.01 -5.15 44.87
N CYS A 487 32.62 -5.33 43.63
CA CYS A 487 32.47 -6.67 43.01
C CYS A 487 33.72 -7.01 42.22
N GLY A 488 34.27 -8.20 42.46
CA GLY A 488 35.29 -8.76 41.60
C GLY A 488 34.73 -9.18 40.24
N GLN A 489 35.61 -9.25 39.26
CA GLN A 489 35.30 -9.81 37.96
C GLN A 489 36.01 -11.16 37.81
N TRP A 490 35.31 -12.08 37.15
CA TRP A 490 35.97 -13.28 36.65
C TRP A 490 36.32 -13.12 35.17
N GLU A 491 37.29 -13.85 34.74
CA GLU A 491 37.75 -13.91 33.36
C GLU A 491 37.30 -15.24 32.72
N MET A 492 36.84 -15.15 31.48
CA MET A 492 36.44 -16.29 30.65
C MET A 492 37.25 -16.24 29.37
N ASP A 493 38.23 -17.15 29.26
CA ASP A 493 39.07 -17.23 28.08
C ASP A 493 38.33 -17.81 26.89
N HIS A 494 38.67 -17.35 25.67
CA HIS A 494 38.14 -17.85 24.41
C HIS A 494 36.62 -17.80 24.35
N PHE A 495 36.09 -16.63 24.67
CA PHE A 495 34.63 -16.42 24.73
C PHE A 495 34.06 -16.27 23.32
N MET A 496 32.97 -17.01 23.04
CA MET A 496 32.16 -16.92 21.82
C MET A 496 30.69 -16.70 22.21
N GLY A 497 30.18 -15.49 21.98
CA GLY A 497 28.80 -15.12 22.30
C GLY A 497 27.79 -15.75 21.31
N ILE A 498 26.69 -16.30 21.84
CA ILE A 498 25.68 -16.97 21.01
C ILE A 498 24.26 -16.37 21.13
N TYR A 499 23.87 -15.86 22.29
CA TYR A 499 22.59 -15.15 22.45
C TYR A 499 22.60 -14.21 23.64
N GLU A 500 21.83 -13.14 23.55
CA GLU A 500 21.65 -12.19 24.64
C GLU A 500 20.57 -12.65 25.64
N VAL A 501 20.83 -12.44 26.92
CA VAL A 501 19.88 -12.69 28.02
C VAL A 501 19.45 -11.41 28.73
N GLY A 502 20.10 -10.31 28.46
CA GLY A 502 19.83 -8.96 28.97
C GLY A 502 20.71 -7.94 28.26
N VAL A 503 20.48 -6.66 28.48
CA VAL A 503 21.24 -5.60 27.84
C VAL A 503 22.73 -5.72 28.19
N GLY A 504 23.56 -6.04 27.19
CA GLY A 504 25.00 -6.25 27.35
C GLY A 504 25.39 -7.52 28.10
N LEU A 505 24.47 -8.46 28.27
CA LEU A 505 24.70 -9.78 28.86
C LEU A 505 24.48 -10.86 27.82
N THR A 506 25.55 -11.53 27.43
CA THR A 506 25.54 -12.57 26.40
C THR A 506 25.97 -13.90 26.98
N ASN A 507 25.22 -14.96 26.72
CA ASN A 507 25.67 -16.33 26.96
C ASN A 507 26.44 -16.84 25.75
N GLY A 508 27.39 -17.74 26.02
CA GLY A 508 28.26 -18.25 24.96
C GLY A 508 29.10 -19.42 25.43
N PHE A 509 30.07 -19.81 24.58
CA PHE A 509 31.12 -20.78 24.92
C PHE A 509 32.29 -20.05 25.56
N HIS A 510 32.99 -20.71 26.49
CA HIS A 510 34.22 -20.22 27.07
C HIS A 510 35.01 -21.33 27.76
N GLY A 511 36.26 -21.03 28.07
CA GLY A 511 37.12 -21.89 28.88
C GLY A 511 36.82 -21.81 30.38
N THR A 512 37.65 -22.46 31.16
CA THR A 512 37.53 -22.45 32.63
C THR A 512 37.58 -21.04 33.18
N VAL A 513 36.60 -20.68 34.02
CA VAL A 513 36.50 -19.35 34.64
C VAL A 513 37.63 -19.12 35.64
N ARG A 514 38.35 -18.01 35.51
CA ARG A 514 39.37 -17.55 36.47
C ARG A 514 38.78 -16.49 37.40
N LEU A 515 38.90 -16.72 38.70
CA LEU A 515 38.45 -15.79 39.74
C LEU A 515 39.52 -14.75 40.06
N PRO A 516 39.15 -13.58 40.64
CA PRO A 516 40.09 -12.51 41.00
C PRO A 516 41.19 -12.95 41.97
N ASN A 517 40.98 -13.99 42.74
CA ASN A 517 41.97 -14.58 43.68
C ASN A 517 42.93 -15.57 43.03
N GLY A 518 42.86 -15.74 41.71
CA GLY A 518 43.68 -16.72 40.96
C GLY A 518 43.14 -18.16 41.00
N GLY A 519 42.07 -18.41 41.69
CA GLY A 519 41.38 -19.72 41.68
C GLY A 519 40.53 -19.89 40.41
N THR A 520 40.12 -21.13 40.14
CA THR A 520 39.17 -21.46 39.05
C THR A 520 37.81 -21.86 39.63
N LEU A 521 36.73 -21.49 38.94
CA LEU A 521 35.38 -21.79 39.37
C LEU A 521 35.06 -23.29 39.25
N SER A 522 35.66 -23.96 38.27
CA SER A 522 35.54 -25.39 38.08
C SER A 522 36.89 -25.97 37.66
N ARG A 523 37.10 -27.24 37.97
CA ARG A 523 38.30 -27.97 37.56
C ARG A 523 37.99 -28.80 36.31
N GLY A 524 37.95 -28.12 35.16
CA GLY A 524 37.77 -28.79 33.87
C GLY A 524 36.36 -29.25 33.56
N SER A 525 36.23 -30.07 32.55
CA SER A 525 34.99 -30.61 31.97
C SER A 525 34.16 -31.47 32.93
N ASN A 526 33.73 -30.89 34.03
CA ASN A 526 33.07 -31.63 35.12
C ASN A 526 31.61 -31.99 34.85
N GLN A 527 31.15 -31.91 33.61
CA GLN A 527 29.79 -32.33 33.28
C GLN A 527 28.73 -31.79 34.27
N GLY A 528 28.97 -30.61 34.85
CA GLY A 528 28.16 -30.01 35.90
C GLY A 528 27.26 -28.92 35.39
N ALA A 529 26.24 -28.57 36.20
CA ALA A 529 25.48 -27.35 36.07
C ALA A 529 26.11 -26.28 36.97
N THR A 530 27.14 -25.58 36.46
CA THR A 530 28.02 -24.70 37.27
C THR A 530 28.15 -23.28 36.76
N THR A 531 27.61 -22.98 35.56
CA THR A 531 27.69 -21.64 34.97
C THR A 531 26.38 -20.85 35.19
N PHE A 532 26.36 -19.60 34.75
CA PHE A 532 25.15 -18.74 34.72
C PHE A 532 24.49 -18.73 33.34
N GLY A 533 24.46 -19.86 32.63
CA GLY A 533 23.80 -20.06 31.33
C GLY A 533 24.78 -20.25 30.17
N CYS A 534 26.06 -20.04 30.36
CA CYS A 534 27.09 -20.34 29.37
C CYS A 534 27.37 -21.84 29.24
N VAL A 535 28.03 -22.23 28.15
CA VAL A 535 28.59 -23.55 27.90
C VAL A 535 30.11 -23.49 28.14
N MET A 536 30.59 -24.15 29.15
CA MET A 536 32.00 -24.11 29.56
C MET A 536 32.72 -25.43 29.25
N SER A 537 33.86 -25.34 28.58
CA SER A 537 34.80 -26.43 28.33
C SER A 537 36.07 -26.28 29.18
N ASP A 538 36.94 -27.27 29.16
CA ASP A 538 38.32 -27.10 29.63
C ASP A 538 39.03 -26.03 28.78
N SER A 539 39.98 -25.31 29.36
CA SER A 539 40.61 -24.17 28.67
C SER A 539 41.27 -24.58 27.34
N ASP A 540 41.91 -25.75 27.29
CA ASP A 540 42.55 -26.26 26.06
C ASP A 540 41.50 -26.61 24.99
N GLN A 541 40.35 -27.18 25.38
CA GLN A 541 39.23 -27.50 24.50
C GLN A 541 38.53 -26.22 23.99
N ALA A 542 38.35 -25.24 24.88
CA ALA A 542 37.80 -23.96 24.51
C ALA A 542 38.70 -23.21 23.51
N GLN A 543 40.02 -23.29 23.67
CA GLN A 543 40.97 -22.74 22.71
C GLN A 543 40.84 -23.43 21.34
N ILE A 544 40.78 -24.75 21.30
CA ILE A 544 40.63 -25.52 20.06
C ILE A 544 39.33 -25.12 19.35
N LEU A 545 38.20 -25.02 20.10
CA LEU A 545 36.90 -24.62 19.52
C LEU A 545 36.94 -23.17 19.00
N TYR A 546 37.58 -22.27 19.76
CA TYR A 546 37.70 -20.85 19.40
C TYR A 546 38.53 -20.64 18.13
N GLU A 547 39.65 -21.40 17.98
CA GLU A 547 40.53 -21.34 16.81
C GLU A 547 39.87 -21.93 15.55
N TRP A 548 39.01 -22.94 15.73
CA TRP A 548 38.27 -23.56 14.63
C TRP A 548 37.00 -22.79 14.24
N ALA A 549 36.34 -22.19 15.23
CA ALA A 549 35.07 -21.53 15.01
C ALA A 549 35.20 -20.12 14.41
N GLU A 550 34.17 -19.68 13.77
CA GLU A 550 34.01 -18.31 13.27
C GLU A 550 32.59 -17.80 13.51
N THR A 551 32.40 -16.48 13.43
CA THR A 551 31.04 -15.88 13.51
C THR A 551 30.20 -16.34 12.32
N GLY A 552 28.93 -16.66 12.57
CA GLY A 552 28.06 -17.22 11.54
C GLY A 552 27.81 -18.73 11.68
N ILE A 553 28.66 -19.47 12.39
CA ILE A 553 28.41 -20.91 12.65
C ILE A 553 27.15 -21.09 13.46
N VAL A 554 26.26 -21.98 13.00
CA VAL A 554 25.01 -22.34 13.69
C VAL A 554 25.30 -23.25 14.88
N VAL A 555 24.65 -22.95 16.01
CA VAL A 555 24.79 -23.65 17.28
C VAL A 555 23.42 -24.20 17.70
N GLU A 556 23.27 -25.51 17.76
CA GLU A 556 22.04 -26.19 18.18
C GLU A 556 22.18 -26.71 19.61
N LEU A 557 21.49 -26.09 20.56
CA LEU A 557 21.45 -26.49 21.96
C LEU A 557 20.20 -27.33 22.18
N ILE A 558 20.36 -28.65 22.29
CA ILE A 558 19.26 -29.61 22.41
C ILE A 558 19.04 -30.05 23.85
N ALA A 559 17.81 -30.38 24.17
CA ALA A 559 17.39 -30.93 25.46
C ALA A 559 16.14 -31.81 25.29
N SER A 560 15.73 -32.53 26.33
CA SER A 560 14.53 -33.35 26.31
C SER A 560 13.24 -32.56 26.03
N ASP A 561 13.19 -31.29 26.40
CA ASP A 561 12.08 -30.35 26.13
C ASP A 561 12.28 -29.51 24.87
N PHE A 562 13.42 -29.63 24.21
CA PHE A 562 13.75 -29.06 22.90
C PHE A 562 14.58 -30.07 22.09
N PRO A 563 13.94 -31.01 21.40
CA PRO A 563 14.61 -32.05 20.63
C PRO A 563 15.31 -31.50 19.41
N PRO A 564 16.30 -32.23 18.82
CA PRO A 564 17.02 -31.78 17.64
C PRO A 564 16.11 -31.55 16.44
N GLU A 565 16.26 -30.41 15.80
CA GLU A 565 15.55 -30.06 14.56
C GLU A 565 16.35 -30.44 13.31
N SER A 566 17.69 -30.34 13.36
CA SER A 566 18.56 -30.70 12.24
C SER A 566 18.91 -32.20 12.19
N GLU A 567 19.37 -32.66 11.02
CA GLU A 567 19.89 -34.02 10.86
C GLU A 567 21.19 -34.21 11.67
N LEU A 568 22.10 -33.21 11.66
CA LEU A 568 23.30 -33.25 12.47
C LEU A 568 23.01 -33.26 13.96
N GLY A 569 21.94 -32.57 14.40
CA GLY A 569 21.44 -32.66 15.78
C GLY A 569 21.00 -34.08 16.16
N ARG A 570 20.27 -34.77 15.29
CA ARG A 570 19.87 -36.17 15.50
C ARG A 570 21.08 -37.10 15.54
N ARG A 571 21.99 -36.94 14.61
CA ARG A 571 23.28 -37.72 14.58
C ARG A 571 24.13 -37.46 15.83
N ALA A 572 24.15 -36.24 16.36
CA ALA A 572 24.86 -35.93 17.60
C ALA A 572 24.28 -36.70 18.81
N VAL A 573 22.94 -36.83 18.92
CA VAL A 573 22.31 -37.62 19.99
C VAL A 573 22.73 -39.08 19.93
N GLU A 574 22.79 -39.67 18.73
CA GLU A 574 23.25 -41.05 18.53
C GLU A 574 24.73 -41.16 18.87
N PHE A 575 25.58 -40.31 18.32
CA PHE A 575 27.04 -40.29 18.60
C PHE A 575 27.32 -40.18 20.10
N ILE A 576 26.68 -39.22 20.79
CA ILE A 576 26.87 -39.02 22.24
C ILE A 576 26.44 -40.26 23.04
N SER A 577 25.39 -40.93 22.61
CA SER A 577 24.89 -42.15 23.28
C SER A 577 25.88 -43.32 23.22
N GLU A 578 26.78 -43.31 22.25
CA GLU A 578 27.88 -44.29 22.13
C GLU A 578 29.12 -43.92 22.96
N GLN A 579 29.25 -42.66 23.34
CA GLN A 579 30.39 -42.13 24.11
C GLN A 579 30.13 -42.11 25.63
N THR A 580 28.87 -42.12 26.06
CA THR A 580 28.44 -41.98 27.45
C THR A 580 27.74 -43.23 27.96
#